data_14cfe08339d3502a5cf04cb9aae8c5a8
#
_entry.id   14cfe08339d3502a5cf04cb9aae8c5a8
#
_cell.length_a   1.000
_cell.length_b   1.000
_cell.length_c   1.000
_cell.angle_alpha   90.00
_cell.angle_beta   90.00
_cell.angle_gamma   90.00
#
_symmetry.space_group_name_H-M   'P 1'
#
loop_
_entity.id
_entity.type
_entity.pdbx_description
1 polymer ?
#
loop_
_entity_poly.entity_id
_entity_poly.type
_entity_poly.pdbx_seq_one_letter_code
_entity_poly.pdbx_strand_id
1 'polypeptide(L)'
;MRKSDSAKKITTSSLRIIGGQWKRRILTFIVVDDLRPTPDRVRETLFNWLQFEIQGKRCLDAFAGSGALGVEALSRNAAECVFIEKHAGQAKQLQEALTAHKAEAAKTET
;
A
#
# COMPACT_ATOMS: atom_id res chain seq x y z
N MET A 1 17.20 -24.46 17.90
CA MET A 1 16.96 -24.12 17.55
C MET A 1 17.06 -23.45 16.95
N ARG A 2 16.98 -23.39 16.56
CA ARG A 2 16.91 -22.97 16.00
C ARG A 2 17.16 -21.95 15.63
N LYS A 3 18.14 -21.50 15.61
CA LYS A 3 18.34 -20.53 15.29
C LYS A 3 18.22 -19.94 14.05
N SER A 4 18.66 -20.28 12.99
CA SER A 4 18.27 -19.93 11.67
C SER A 4 16.86 -19.36 11.61
N ASP A 5 16.05 -19.75 12.50
CA ASP A 5 14.69 -19.24 12.58
C ASP A 5 14.69 -17.74 12.83
N SER A 6 15.63 -17.25 13.61
CA SER A 6 15.68 -15.81 13.85
C SER A 6 16.07 -15.07 12.58
N ALA A 7 16.89 -15.70 11.72
CA ALA A 7 17.25 -15.07 10.45
C ALA A 7 16.07 -14.96 9.50
N LYS A 8 15.05 -15.77 9.71
CA LYS A 8 13.86 -15.76 8.87
C LYS A 8 12.70 -14.99 9.50
N LYS A 9 13.00 -14.28 10.54
CA LYS A 9 11.99 -13.53 11.26
C LYS A 9 11.35 -12.49 10.35
N ILE A 10 10.03 -12.52 10.30
CA ILE A 10 9.28 -11.55 9.53
C ILE A 10 9.19 -10.25 10.33
N THR A 11 9.59 -9.16 9.69
CA THR A 11 9.46 -7.83 10.26
C THR A 11 8.29 -7.13 9.60
N THR A 12 7.41 -6.57 10.42
CA THR A 12 6.30 -5.79 9.90
C THR A 12 6.40 -4.35 10.37
N SER A 13 5.75 -3.48 9.64
CA SER A 13 5.64 -2.08 10.01
C SER A 13 4.26 -1.59 9.60
N SER A 14 3.96 -0.36 9.89
CA SER A 14 2.65 0.19 9.55
C SER A 14 2.77 1.62 9.08
N LEU A 15 1.76 2.06 8.36
CA LEU A 15 1.63 3.46 7.97
C LEU A 15 0.17 3.87 8.13
N ARG A 16 -0.06 5.17 8.17
CA ARG A 16 -1.40 5.70 8.30
C ARG A 16 -1.85 6.30 6.97
N ILE A 17 -3.07 6.02 6.59
CA ILE A 17 -3.67 6.64 5.43
C ILE A 17 -3.96 8.10 5.75
N ILE A 18 -3.53 9.01 4.87
CA ILE A 18 -3.51 10.44 5.17
C ILE A 18 -4.87 11.10 4.93
N GLY A 19 -5.50 10.79 3.81
CA GLY A 19 -6.75 11.46 3.47
C GLY A 19 -7.77 10.53 2.84
N GLY A 20 -8.90 11.09 2.44
CA GLY A 20 -9.94 10.34 1.77
C GLY A 20 -10.84 9.55 2.71
N GLN A 21 -11.57 8.59 2.14
CA GLN A 21 -12.57 7.84 2.89
C GLN A 21 -11.99 6.94 3.97
N TRP A 22 -10.72 6.55 3.84
CA TRP A 22 -10.05 5.69 4.82
C TRP A 22 -9.07 6.47 5.69
N LYS A 23 -9.22 7.77 5.77
CA LYS A 23 -8.33 8.63 6.56
C LYS A 23 -8.15 8.07 7.96
N ARG A 24 -6.90 8.03 8.42
CA ARG A 24 -6.48 7.54 9.74
C ARG A 24 -6.46 6.04 9.90
N ARG A 25 -6.90 5.27 8.91
CA ARG A 25 -6.75 3.82 9.00
C ARG A 25 -5.29 3.45 8.89
N ILE A 26 -4.95 2.33 9.50
CA ILE A 26 -3.58 1.83 9.55
C ILE A 26 -3.44 0.71 8.53
N LEU A 27 -2.41 0.80 7.71
CA LEU A 27 -2.03 -0.25 6.77
C LEU A 27 -0.77 -0.92 7.31
N THR A 28 -0.87 -2.21 7.62
CA THR A 28 0.26 -3.01 8.09
C THR A 28 0.89 -3.72 6.90
N PHE A 29 2.21 -3.76 6.85
CA PHE A 29 2.90 -4.36 5.73
C PHE A 29 4.17 -5.09 6.17
N ILE A 30 4.62 -6.04 5.34
CA ILE A 30 5.86 -6.77 5.55
C ILE A 30 7.02 -5.93 5.02
N VAL A 31 8.06 -5.79 5.85
CA VAL A 31 9.29 -5.10 5.43
C VAL A 31 10.16 -6.11 4.67
N VAL A 32 10.55 -5.78 3.46
CA VAL A 32 11.39 -6.62 2.61
C VAL A 32 12.65 -5.86 2.27
N ASP A 33 13.81 -6.47 2.54
CA ASP A 33 15.11 -5.89 2.21
C ASP A 33 15.31 -4.48 2.75
N ASP A 34 14.76 -4.22 3.93
CA ASP A 34 14.82 -2.92 4.58
C ASP A 34 14.22 -1.79 3.75
N LEU A 35 13.46 -2.13 2.72
CA LEU A 35 12.77 -1.12 1.93
C LEU A 35 11.65 -0.49 2.75
N ARG A 36 11.56 0.81 2.66
CA ARG A 36 10.55 1.54 3.40
C ARG A 36 9.52 2.12 2.46
N PRO A 37 8.28 2.27 2.92
CA PRO A 37 7.27 2.90 2.09
C PRO A 37 7.60 4.37 1.91
N THR A 38 6.94 4.99 0.95
CA THR A 38 7.06 6.42 0.71
C THR A 38 6.66 7.17 1.99
N PRO A 39 7.52 8.06 2.50
CA PRO A 39 7.22 8.78 3.75
C PRO A 39 5.92 9.58 3.68
N ASP A 40 5.29 9.77 4.84
CA ASP A 40 4.03 10.48 4.95
C ASP A 40 4.07 11.85 4.30
N ARG A 41 5.13 12.62 4.55
CA ARG A 41 5.27 13.95 3.97
C ARG A 41 5.28 13.91 2.45
N VAL A 42 6.00 12.97 1.87
CA VAL A 42 6.09 12.84 0.42
C VAL A 42 4.73 12.44 -0.16
N ARG A 43 4.06 11.49 0.49
CA ARG A 43 2.72 11.07 0.07
C ARG A 43 1.73 12.23 0.14
N GLU A 44 1.78 12.99 1.22
CA GLU A 44 0.89 14.13 1.40
C GLU A 44 1.12 15.16 0.29
N THR A 45 2.37 15.50 0.01
CA THR A 45 2.71 16.48 -1.03
C THR A 45 2.23 16.00 -2.39
N LEU A 46 2.49 14.73 -2.72
CA LEU A 46 2.08 14.16 -4.00
C LEU A 46 0.56 14.24 -4.17
N PHE A 47 -0.19 13.81 -3.16
CA PHE A 47 -1.64 13.80 -3.29
C PHE A 47 -2.27 15.17 -3.17
N ASN A 48 -1.59 16.13 -2.56
CA ASN A 48 -2.02 17.51 -2.63
C ASN A 48 -1.95 18.03 -4.08
N TRP A 49 -0.90 17.65 -4.80
CA TRP A 49 -0.79 18.01 -6.22
C TRP A 49 -1.87 17.35 -7.06
N LEU A 50 -2.27 16.14 -6.70
CA LEU A 50 -3.22 15.34 -7.46
C LEU A 50 -4.68 15.48 -6.98
N GLN A 51 -4.92 16.31 -5.99
CA GLN A 51 -6.21 16.31 -5.28
C GLN A 51 -7.43 16.53 -6.18
N PHE A 52 -7.27 17.25 -7.26
CA PHE A 52 -8.37 17.50 -8.20
C PHE A 52 -8.35 16.56 -9.40
N GLU A 53 -7.38 15.66 -9.45
CA GLU A 53 -7.22 14.77 -10.60
C GLU A 53 -7.40 13.31 -10.28
N ILE A 54 -7.21 12.92 -9.00
CA ILE A 54 -7.19 11.50 -8.64
C ILE A 54 -8.57 10.87 -8.61
N GLN A 55 -9.59 11.65 -8.29
CA GLN A 55 -10.95 11.11 -8.18
C GLN A 55 -11.43 10.60 -9.52
N GLY A 56 -11.94 9.37 -9.53
CA GLY A 56 -12.45 8.74 -10.74
C GLY A 56 -11.39 8.24 -11.69
N LYS A 57 -10.11 8.37 -11.36
CA LYS A 57 -9.03 7.94 -12.25
C LYS A 57 -8.67 6.48 -12.04
N ARG A 58 -8.14 5.88 -13.09
CA ARG A 58 -7.56 4.55 -13.01
C ARG A 58 -6.07 4.72 -12.76
N CYS A 59 -5.58 4.05 -11.74
CA CYS A 59 -4.20 4.22 -11.27
C CYS A 59 -3.41 2.93 -11.39
N LEU A 60 -2.11 3.08 -11.57
CA LEU A 60 -1.18 1.96 -11.59
C LEU A 60 -0.08 2.23 -10.57
N ASP A 61 0.05 1.36 -9.59
CA ASP A 61 1.14 1.40 -8.64
C ASP A 61 2.12 0.31 -9.04
N ALA A 62 3.08 0.66 -9.90
CA ALA A 62 3.94 -0.30 -10.57
C ALA A 62 4.97 -0.98 -9.68
N PHE A 63 5.30 -0.37 -8.55
CA PHE A 63 6.23 -0.95 -7.58
C PHE A 63 5.58 -0.83 -6.22
N ALA A 64 4.52 -1.60 -6.03
CA ALA A 64 3.60 -1.39 -4.93
C ALA A 64 4.24 -1.50 -3.55
N GLY A 65 5.12 -2.47 -3.34
CA GLY A 65 5.69 -2.68 -2.02
C GLY A 65 4.61 -2.80 -0.96
N SER A 66 4.55 -1.85 -0.04
CA SER A 66 3.52 -1.81 0.99
C SER A 66 2.15 -1.44 0.44
N GLY A 67 2.09 -0.90 -0.77
CA GLY A 67 0.85 -0.39 -1.33
C GLY A 67 0.51 1.03 -0.92
N ALA A 68 1.45 1.73 -0.28
CA ALA A 68 1.19 3.04 0.30
C ALA A 68 0.57 4.04 -0.68
N LEU A 69 1.12 4.13 -1.89
CA LEU A 69 0.64 5.09 -2.86
C LEU A 69 -0.72 4.71 -3.44
N GLY A 70 -0.88 3.46 -3.85
CA GLY A 70 -2.13 3.01 -4.44
C GLY A 70 -3.28 3.00 -3.45
N VAL A 71 -3.01 2.60 -2.21
CA VAL A 71 -4.03 2.61 -1.17
C VAL A 71 -4.48 4.04 -0.87
N GLU A 72 -3.53 4.98 -0.84
CA GLU A 72 -3.87 6.38 -0.66
C GLU A 72 -4.75 6.87 -1.81
N ALA A 73 -4.42 6.51 -3.06
CA ALA A 73 -5.21 6.87 -4.22
C ALA A 73 -6.64 6.34 -4.11
N LEU A 74 -6.79 5.07 -3.72
CA LEU A 74 -8.11 4.48 -3.54
C LEU A 74 -8.89 5.18 -2.43
N SER A 75 -8.20 5.51 -1.35
CA SER A 75 -8.84 6.24 -0.25
C SER A 75 -9.38 7.59 -0.72
N ARG A 76 -8.73 8.19 -1.70
CA ARG A 76 -9.13 9.49 -2.24
C ARG A 76 -10.03 9.34 -3.47
N ASN A 77 -10.72 8.21 -3.57
CA ASN A 77 -11.76 7.95 -4.55
C ASN A 77 -11.29 7.78 -6.00
N ALA A 78 -10.08 7.23 -6.18
CA ALA A 78 -9.69 6.75 -7.49
C ALA A 78 -10.68 5.65 -7.90
N ALA A 79 -10.99 5.57 -9.19
CA ALA A 79 -11.94 4.57 -9.67
C ALA A 79 -11.40 3.17 -9.58
N GLU A 80 -10.08 3.03 -9.76
CA GLU A 80 -9.45 1.72 -9.77
C GLU A 80 -7.95 1.91 -9.52
N CYS A 81 -7.34 0.92 -8.87
CA CYS A 81 -5.88 0.89 -8.77
C CYS A 81 -5.39 -0.53 -8.99
N VAL A 82 -4.44 -0.69 -9.88
CA VAL A 82 -3.74 -1.96 -10.09
C VAL A 82 -2.40 -1.85 -9.40
N PHE A 83 -2.11 -2.81 -8.53
CA PHE A 83 -0.85 -2.86 -7.80
C PHE A 83 0.02 -3.97 -8.40
N ILE A 84 1.24 -3.63 -8.75
CA ILE A 84 2.18 -4.63 -9.25
C ILE A 84 3.31 -4.76 -8.23
N GLU A 85 3.49 -5.95 -7.73
CA GLU A 85 4.51 -6.23 -6.75
C GLU A 85 5.14 -7.61 -7.04
N LYS A 86 6.44 -7.62 -7.31
CA LYS A 86 7.11 -8.87 -7.68
C LYS A 86 7.37 -9.80 -6.50
N HIS A 87 7.37 -9.29 -5.28
CA HIS A 87 7.60 -10.13 -4.10
C HIS A 87 6.28 -10.77 -3.68
N ALA A 88 6.17 -12.08 -3.85
CA ALA A 88 4.91 -12.79 -3.65
C ALA A 88 4.32 -12.62 -2.24
N GLY A 89 5.18 -12.63 -1.21
CA GLY A 89 4.70 -12.43 0.15
C GLY A 89 4.08 -11.07 0.38
N GLN A 90 4.69 -10.03 -0.18
CA GLN A 90 4.14 -8.68 -0.08
C GLN A 90 2.85 -8.55 -0.91
N ALA A 91 2.82 -9.14 -2.09
CA ALA A 91 1.63 -9.10 -2.92
C ALA A 91 0.44 -9.73 -2.20
N LYS A 92 0.67 -10.88 -1.56
CA LYS A 92 -0.38 -11.56 -0.82
C LYS A 92 -0.86 -10.72 0.35
N GLN A 93 0.05 -10.15 1.12
CA GLN A 93 -0.32 -9.33 2.26
C GLN A 93 -1.09 -8.09 1.82
N LEU A 94 -0.66 -7.47 0.73
CA LEU A 94 -1.36 -6.31 0.21
C LEU A 94 -2.79 -6.68 -0.19
N GLN A 95 -2.96 -7.82 -0.85
CA GLN A 95 -4.29 -8.28 -1.22
C GLN A 95 -5.17 -8.49 0.01
N GLU A 96 -4.60 -9.07 1.06
CA GLU A 96 -5.35 -9.28 2.30
C GLU A 96 -5.74 -7.95 2.96
N ALA A 97 -4.84 -6.99 2.95
CA ALA A 97 -5.12 -5.67 3.52
C ALA A 97 -6.21 -4.95 2.73
N LEU A 98 -6.16 -5.04 1.41
CA LEU A 98 -7.17 -4.42 0.57
C LEU A 98 -8.55 -5.04 0.79
N THR A 99 -8.58 -6.36 0.94
CA THR A 99 -9.83 -7.06 1.24
C THR A 99 -10.38 -6.62 2.59
N ALA A 100 -9.50 -6.48 3.58
CA ALA A 100 -9.92 -6.05 4.92
C ALA A 100 -10.52 -4.65 4.92
N HIS A 101 -10.07 -3.79 4.01
CA HIS A 101 -10.62 -2.44 3.87
C HIS A 101 -11.75 -2.36 2.84
N LYS A 102 -12.17 -3.51 2.31
CA LYS A 102 -13.24 -3.59 1.33
C LYS A 102 -12.96 -2.77 0.07
N ALA A 103 -11.72 -2.82 -0.39
CA ALA A 103 -11.27 -2.06 -1.55
C ALA A 103 -11.63 -2.81 -2.83
N GLU A 104 -12.87 -2.71 -3.26
CA GLU A 104 -13.36 -3.45 -4.41
C GLU A 104 -12.73 -3.01 -5.73
N ALA A 105 -12.25 -1.78 -5.78
CA ALA A 105 -11.65 -1.21 -6.99
C ALA A 105 -10.16 -1.53 -7.13
N ALA A 106 -9.62 -2.41 -6.29
CA ALA A 106 -8.20 -2.73 -6.29
C ALA A 106 -7.93 -4.07 -6.95
N LYS A 107 -6.80 -4.15 -7.64
CA LYS A 107 -6.29 -5.40 -8.19
C LYS A 107 -4.82 -5.49 -7.88
N THR A 108 -4.36 -6.69 -7.52
CA THR A 108 -2.96 -6.93 -7.20
C THR A 108 -2.41 -7.98 -8.14
N GLU A 109 -1.25 -7.70 -8.71
CA GLU A 109 -0.57 -8.63 -9.59
C GLU A 109 0.90 -8.76 -9.19
N THR A 110 1.44 -9.93 -9.41
CA THR A 110 2.82 -10.22 -9.08
C THR A 110 3.71 -10.09 -10.30
#